data_1a9776441c0e4ad653aa98d854394d92
#
_entry.id   1a9776441c0e4ad653aa98d854394d92
#
_cell.length_a   1.000
_cell.length_b   1.000
_cell.length_c   1.000
_cell.angle_alpha   90.00
_cell.angle_beta   90.00
_cell.angle_gamma   90.00
#
_symmetry.space_group_name_H-M   'P 1'
#
loop_
_entity.id
_entity.type
_entity.pdbx_description
1 polymer ?
#
loop_
_entity_poly.entity_id
_entity_poly.type
_entity_poly.pdbx_seq_one_letter_code
_entity_poly.pdbx_strand_id
1 'polypeptide(L)'
;MRRFRRLRANPAMRRMVCETRLNAADFIYPIFVAEGNDIMKPVDSMPTVYQYSIDDLEQILPQIADSGISGLLIFGIPEKKDELATEAYNDKGVTQQAIRYIKEHYPDLLIIADVCLCEYTSHGHCGVVKGDKILIDSTLPLLCKMAVSLAKAGADIIAPSDMMDGRVAAIRTALDENALTDIPIMSYSAKFASGYYSPFRDAAESAPCFGDRKSYQMDPCNGREALREIEDDIEEGADMVMVKPALCYLDILRAARDRYDLPIAAYNVSGEFSMVKAAAQLGWIDEKRIVLENLTAIKRAGADIIITYHALDAAKWIKEDK
;
A
#
# COMPACT_ATOMS: atom_id res chain seq x y z
N MET A 1 33.92 -6.68 -32.92
CA MET A 1 33.87 -6.25 -31.52
C MET A 1 32.55 -5.53 -31.24
N ARG A 2 31.73 -5.99 -30.25
CA ARG A 2 30.52 -5.27 -29.80
C ARG A 2 30.93 -4.09 -28.91
N ARG A 3 30.30 -2.91 -29.10
CA ARG A 3 30.58 -1.69 -28.31
C ARG A 3 29.24 -1.10 -27.81
N PHE A 4 28.71 -1.60 -26.72
CA PHE A 4 27.44 -1.17 -26.11
C PHE A 4 27.44 0.32 -25.69
N ARG A 5 28.61 0.93 -25.39
CA ARG A 5 28.75 2.35 -25.05
C ARG A 5 28.24 3.31 -26.13
N ARG A 6 28.09 2.85 -27.41
CA ARG A 6 27.57 3.67 -28.51
C ARG A 6 26.17 4.22 -28.21
N LEU A 7 25.31 3.42 -27.57
CA LEU A 7 23.96 3.83 -27.20
C LEU A 7 23.90 4.72 -25.94
N ARG A 8 25.05 5.01 -25.33
CA ARG A 8 25.16 5.86 -24.13
C ARG A 8 25.89 7.19 -24.41
N ALA A 9 26.22 7.49 -25.67
CA ALA A 9 27.11 8.57 -26.07
C ALA A 9 26.61 9.97 -25.64
N ASN A 10 25.32 10.21 -25.66
CA ASN A 10 24.73 11.49 -25.26
C ASN A 10 23.33 11.30 -24.64
N PRO A 11 22.78 12.35 -23.99
CA PRO A 11 21.48 12.27 -23.34
C PRO A 11 20.32 11.88 -24.28
N ALA A 12 20.29 12.44 -25.49
CA ALA A 12 19.23 12.16 -26.48
C ALA A 12 19.22 10.67 -26.88
N MET A 13 20.42 10.10 -27.13
CA MET A 13 20.56 8.68 -27.42
C MET A 13 20.06 7.82 -26.24
N ARG A 14 20.46 8.15 -25.02
CA ARG A 14 19.99 7.40 -23.83
C ARG A 14 18.48 7.48 -23.64
N ARG A 15 17.85 8.65 -23.85
CA ARG A 15 16.38 8.80 -23.80
C ARG A 15 15.68 7.99 -24.89
N MET A 16 16.23 7.96 -26.10
CA MET A 16 15.65 7.23 -27.23
C MET A 16 15.58 5.71 -26.97
N VAL A 17 16.62 5.13 -26.36
CA VAL A 17 16.71 3.68 -26.10
C VAL A 17 16.26 3.27 -24.70
N CYS A 18 15.67 4.19 -23.93
CA CYS A 18 15.18 3.93 -22.59
C CYS A 18 13.98 2.97 -22.62
N GLU A 19 14.14 1.80 -22.03
CA GLU A 19 13.12 0.73 -21.99
C GLU A 19 12.07 0.96 -20.89
N THR A 20 12.49 1.46 -19.72
CA THR A 20 11.61 1.67 -18.57
C THR A 20 11.45 3.15 -18.30
N ARG A 21 10.21 3.62 -18.24
CA ARG A 21 9.88 5.02 -17.96
C ARG A 21 8.87 5.08 -16.82
N LEU A 22 9.12 5.97 -15.87
CA LEU A 22 8.17 6.30 -14.82
C LEU A 22 7.18 7.35 -15.32
N ASN A 23 5.93 7.19 -14.90
CA ASN A 23 4.88 8.19 -15.04
C ASN A 23 4.30 8.49 -13.66
N ALA A 24 3.86 9.72 -13.40
CA ALA A 24 3.14 10.05 -12.17
C ALA A 24 1.91 9.15 -11.97
N ALA A 25 1.21 8.78 -13.06
CA ALA A 25 0.09 7.86 -13.02
C ALA A 25 0.43 6.43 -12.58
N ASP A 26 1.71 6.04 -12.51
CA ASP A 26 2.12 4.75 -11.94
C ASP A 26 2.03 4.74 -10.41
N PHE A 27 1.88 5.90 -9.76
CA PHE A 27 2.04 6.05 -8.32
C PHE A 27 0.71 6.16 -7.58
N ILE A 28 0.69 5.55 -6.38
CA ILE A 28 -0.34 5.69 -5.37
C ILE A 28 0.32 6.24 -4.10
N TYR A 29 -0.29 7.27 -3.51
CA TYR A 29 0.22 7.89 -2.28
C TYR A 29 -0.52 7.37 -1.04
N PRO A 30 0.19 6.77 -0.05
CA PRO A 30 -0.43 6.34 1.21
C PRO A 30 -0.71 7.53 2.13
N ILE A 31 -1.93 7.57 2.73
CA ILE A 31 -2.30 8.57 3.74
C ILE A 31 -2.82 7.91 5.02
N PHE A 32 -2.64 8.59 6.14
CA PHE A 32 -3.13 8.19 7.46
C PHE A 32 -4.19 9.17 7.92
N VAL A 33 -5.40 8.67 8.22
CA VAL A 33 -6.51 9.49 8.69
C VAL A 33 -6.83 9.12 10.13
N ALA A 34 -6.62 10.06 11.05
CA ALA A 34 -6.88 9.90 12.46
C ALA A 34 -8.27 10.41 12.83
N GLU A 35 -8.94 9.72 13.75
CA GLU A 35 -10.18 10.17 14.35
C GLU A 35 -9.91 11.39 15.24
N GLY A 36 -10.78 12.41 15.20
CA GLY A 36 -10.64 13.66 15.90
C GLY A 36 -10.76 14.88 15.01
N ASN A 37 -10.36 16.05 15.48
CA ASN A 37 -10.40 17.33 14.77
C ASN A 37 -9.08 18.08 14.99
N ASP A 38 -8.73 18.95 14.04
CA ASP A 38 -7.51 19.80 14.07
C ASP A 38 -6.24 18.97 14.27
N ILE A 39 -6.14 17.80 13.59
CA ILE A 39 -4.98 16.91 13.67
C ILE A 39 -4.17 16.96 12.38
N MET A 40 -2.97 17.54 12.47
CA MET A 40 -1.86 17.37 11.52
C MET A 40 -0.61 16.98 12.31
N LYS A 41 -0.51 15.69 12.64
CA LYS A 41 0.55 15.17 13.52
C LYS A 41 1.66 14.54 12.67
N PRO A 42 2.92 15.03 12.75
CA PRO A 42 4.04 14.44 12.04
C PRO A 42 4.33 13.03 12.56
N VAL A 43 4.75 12.14 11.67
CA VAL A 43 5.26 10.81 12.00
C VAL A 43 6.78 10.90 12.12
N ASP A 44 7.31 10.86 13.35
CA ASP A 44 8.74 11.09 13.63
C ASP A 44 9.68 10.17 12.85
N SER A 45 9.29 8.90 12.66
CA SER A 45 10.06 7.91 11.91
C SER A 45 9.91 8.00 10.39
N MET A 46 9.03 8.89 9.89
CA MET A 46 8.75 9.09 8.46
C MET A 46 8.73 10.58 8.10
N PRO A 47 9.88 11.23 7.89
CA PRO A 47 9.96 12.65 7.58
C PRO A 47 9.02 13.06 6.43
N THR A 48 8.26 14.14 6.62
CA THR A 48 7.26 14.68 5.67
C THR A 48 5.94 13.90 5.57
N VAL A 49 5.76 12.83 6.34
CA VAL A 49 4.50 12.09 6.45
C VAL A 49 3.78 12.51 7.73
N TYR A 50 2.45 12.65 7.64
CA TYR A 50 1.60 13.10 8.75
C TYR A 50 0.38 12.19 8.89
N GLN A 51 -0.19 12.16 10.10
CA GLN A 51 -1.56 11.75 10.35
C GLN A 51 -2.45 13.00 10.25
N TYR A 52 -3.58 12.90 9.56
CA TYR A 52 -4.51 14.00 9.37
C TYR A 52 -5.88 13.62 9.95
N SER A 53 -6.56 14.55 10.62
CA SER A 53 -8.01 14.45 10.79
C SER A 53 -8.74 14.80 9.49
N ILE A 54 -10.03 14.47 9.39
CA ILE A 54 -10.80 14.66 8.15
C ILE A 54 -10.85 16.13 7.73
N ASP A 55 -11.00 17.05 8.68
CA ASP A 55 -11.01 18.49 8.48
C ASP A 55 -9.65 19.06 8.02
N ASP A 56 -8.54 18.36 8.34
CA ASP A 56 -7.19 18.74 7.90
C ASP A 56 -6.75 18.07 6.59
N LEU A 57 -7.56 17.21 5.98
CA LEU A 57 -7.23 16.59 4.68
C LEU A 57 -6.99 17.63 3.57
N GLU A 58 -7.58 18.81 3.65
CA GLU A 58 -7.33 19.91 2.72
C GLU A 58 -5.89 20.43 2.72
N GLN A 59 -5.07 20.08 3.71
CA GLN A 59 -3.64 20.39 3.73
C GLN A 59 -2.85 19.56 2.70
N ILE A 60 -3.38 18.40 2.28
CA ILE A 60 -2.66 17.47 1.40
C ILE A 60 -3.42 17.13 0.11
N LEU A 61 -4.76 17.06 0.12
CA LEU A 61 -5.55 16.63 -1.03
C LEU A 61 -5.37 17.49 -2.30
N PRO A 62 -5.28 18.84 -2.24
CA PRO A 62 -5.01 19.64 -3.43
C PRO A 62 -3.68 19.27 -4.09
N GLN A 63 -2.63 19.04 -3.30
CA GLN A 63 -1.33 18.63 -3.81
C GLN A 63 -1.39 17.25 -4.48
N ILE A 64 -2.15 16.31 -3.89
CA ILE A 64 -2.36 14.98 -4.46
C ILE A 64 -3.08 15.10 -5.81
N ALA A 65 -4.20 15.82 -5.87
CA ALA A 65 -4.99 16.01 -7.08
C ALA A 65 -4.20 16.64 -8.23
N ASP A 66 -3.37 17.67 -7.93
CA ASP A 66 -2.57 18.39 -8.93
C ASP A 66 -1.29 17.64 -9.36
N SER A 67 -0.89 16.61 -8.63
CA SER A 67 0.37 15.90 -8.87
C SER A 67 0.36 15.06 -10.16
N GLY A 68 -0.82 14.58 -10.56
CA GLY A 68 -1.01 13.62 -11.66
C GLY A 68 -0.77 12.16 -11.27
N ILE A 69 -0.69 11.84 -9.97
CA ILE A 69 -0.73 10.45 -9.49
C ILE A 69 -2.14 9.88 -9.65
N SER A 70 -2.28 8.54 -9.71
CA SER A 70 -3.58 7.92 -9.95
C SER A 70 -4.54 7.98 -8.77
N GLY A 71 -4.04 7.98 -7.54
CA GLY A 71 -4.89 7.99 -6.37
C GLY A 71 -4.13 7.82 -5.06
N LEU A 72 -4.87 7.48 -4.03
CA LEU A 72 -4.33 7.30 -2.68
C LEU A 72 -4.72 5.95 -2.07
N LEU A 73 -3.89 5.48 -1.14
CA LEU A 73 -4.15 4.33 -0.28
C LEU A 73 -4.43 4.84 1.13
N ILE A 74 -5.62 4.56 1.67
CA ILE A 74 -6.08 5.12 2.94
C ILE A 74 -5.94 4.12 4.09
N PHE A 75 -5.37 4.60 5.22
CA PHE A 75 -5.29 3.92 6.50
C PHE A 75 -6.02 4.74 7.56
N GLY A 76 -6.94 4.11 8.31
CA GLY A 76 -7.64 4.78 9.40
C GLY A 76 -7.02 4.50 10.75
N ILE A 77 -7.03 5.51 11.62
CA ILE A 77 -6.53 5.42 12.99
C ILE A 77 -7.68 5.84 13.92
N PRO A 78 -8.45 4.87 14.46
CA PRO A 78 -9.54 5.17 15.36
C PRO A 78 -9.02 5.51 16.77
N GLU A 79 -9.77 6.31 17.51
CA GLU A 79 -9.49 6.56 18.95
C GLU A 79 -9.75 5.33 19.81
N LYS A 80 -10.77 4.54 19.44
CA LYS A 80 -11.16 3.33 20.17
C LYS A 80 -10.75 2.08 19.44
N LYS A 81 -10.07 1.20 20.14
CA LYS A 81 -9.67 -0.11 19.64
C LYS A 81 -10.19 -1.20 20.57
N ASP A 82 -10.70 -2.30 20.02
CA ASP A 82 -11.19 -3.44 20.77
C ASP A 82 -10.68 -4.77 20.21
N GLU A 83 -11.01 -5.89 20.83
CA GLU A 83 -10.53 -7.20 20.41
C GLU A 83 -11.09 -7.67 19.06
N LEU A 84 -12.25 -7.12 18.65
CA LEU A 84 -12.96 -7.48 17.43
C LEU A 84 -12.86 -6.40 16.33
N ALA A 85 -12.08 -5.35 16.57
CA ALA A 85 -11.87 -4.26 15.62
C ALA A 85 -13.19 -3.62 15.16
N THR A 86 -14.11 -3.33 16.08
CA THR A 86 -15.48 -2.91 15.70
C THR A 86 -15.51 -1.60 14.91
N GLU A 87 -14.56 -0.69 15.11
CA GLU A 87 -14.42 0.54 14.34
C GLU A 87 -13.99 0.30 12.87
N ALA A 88 -13.40 -0.83 12.53
CA ALA A 88 -12.99 -1.14 11.17
C ALA A 88 -14.18 -1.23 10.18
N TYR A 89 -15.34 -1.67 10.68
CA TYR A 89 -16.56 -1.86 9.89
C TYR A 89 -17.74 -1.00 10.36
N ASN A 90 -17.45 0.02 11.18
CA ASN A 90 -18.42 1.02 11.57
C ASN A 90 -18.69 1.96 10.39
N ASP A 91 -19.97 2.08 9.94
CA ASP A 91 -20.33 2.98 8.84
C ASP A 91 -20.01 4.46 9.12
N LYS A 92 -19.83 4.81 10.40
CA LYS A 92 -19.40 6.13 10.86
C LYS A 92 -17.93 6.13 11.30
N GLY A 93 -17.17 5.09 11.00
CA GLY A 93 -15.75 4.99 11.29
C GLY A 93 -14.94 6.04 10.54
N VAL A 94 -13.78 6.39 11.06
CA VAL A 94 -12.94 7.48 10.51
C VAL A 94 -12.59 7.24 9.04
N THR A 95 -12.31 6.00 8.65
CA THR A 95 -11.94 5.65 7.27
C THR A 95 -13.12 5.82 6.33
N GLN A 96 -14.32 5.34 6.70
CA GLN A 96 -15.54 5.48 5.92
C GLN A 96 -15.95 6.95 5.74
N GLN A 97 -15.80 7.75 6.79
CA GLN A 97 -16.06 9.19 6.71
C GLN A 97 -15.06 9.91 5.80
N ALA A 98 -13.76 9.59 5.92
CA ALA A 98 -12.72 10.16 5.08
C ALA A 98 -12.91 9.80 3.60
N ILE A 99 -13.28 8.56 3.28
CA ILE A 99 -13.60 8.14 1.91
C ILE A 99 -14.75 8.99 1.34
N ARG A 100 -15.85 9.15 2.08
CA ARG A 100 -16.98 9.98 1.64
C ARG A 100 -16.57 11.42 1.40
N TYR A 101 -15.79 11.99 2.34
CA TYR A 101 -15.28 13.36 2.21
C TYR A 101 -14.44 13.53 0.94
N ILE A 102 -13.48 12.61 0.70
CA ILE A 102 -12.61 12.69 -0.47
C ILE A 102 -13.42 12.52 -1.77
N LYS A 103 -14.35 11.58 -1.83
CA LYS A 103 -15.19 11.37 -3.02
C LYS A 103 -16.13 12.55 -3.31
N GLU A 104 -16.56 13.24 -2.29
CA GLU A 104 -17.39 14.45 -2.45
C GLU A 104 -16.60 15.64 -3.02
N HIS A 105 -15.35 15.85 -2.56
CA HIS A 105 -14.54 17.03 -2.90
C HIS A 105 -13.55 16.78 -4.05
N TYR A 106 -13.08 15.52 -4.21
CA TYR A 106 -12.08 15.09 -5.19
C TYR A 106 -12.52 13.80 -5.92
N PRO A 107 -13.64 13.83 -6.68
CA PRO A 107 -14.25 12.62 -7.26
C PRO A 107 -13.35 11.89 -8.26
N ASP A 108 -12.40 12.58 -8.87
CA ASP A 108 -11.47 12.00 -9.86
C ASP A 108 -10.28 11.23 -9.23
N LEU A 109 -10.08 11.35 -7.91
CA LEU A 109 -9.05 10.58 -7.22
C LEU A 109 -9.54 9.15 -6.96
N LEU A 110 -8.76 8.16 -7.37
CA LEU A 110 -8.99 6.77 -6.97
C LEU A 110 -8.67 6.59 -5.48
N ILE A 111 -9.59 5.96 -4.75
CA ILE A 111 -9.40 5.60 -3.35
C ILE A 111 -9.24 4.10 -3.23
N ILE A 112 -8.04 3.67 -2.83
CA ILE A 112 -7.74 2.30 -2.45
C ILE A 112 -7.90 2.22 -0.93
N ALA A 113 -8.77 1.35 -0.44
CA ALA A 113 -8.97 1.16 0.98
C ALA A 113 -8.25 -0.10 1.48
N ASP A 114 -7.31 0.07 2.40
CA ASP A 114 -6.68 -1.06 3.08
C ASP A 114 -7.70 -1.83 3.91
N VAL A 115 -7.65 -3.15 3.84
CA VAL A 115 -8.48 -4.03 4.67
C VAL A 115 -7.58 -4.85 5.57
N CYS A 116 -7.47 -4.39 6.81
CA CYS A 116 -6.75 -5.06 7.88
C CYS A 116 -7.33 -4.66 9.23
N LEU A 117 -7.30 -5.55 10.21
CA LEU A 117 -7.82 -5.25 11.53
C LEU A 117 -6.78 -4.63 12.47
N CYS A 118 -5.48 -4.63 12.12
CA CYS A 118 -4.41 -4.28 13.06
C CYS A 118 -4.43 -2.84 13.55
N GLU A 119 -4.95 -1.90 12.78
CA GLU A 119 -5.15 -0.50 13.18
C GLU A 119 -6.29 -0.33 14.19
N TYR A 120 -7.23 -1.29 14.23
CA TYR A 120 -8.48 -1.25 14.99
C TYR A 120 -8.52 -2.21 16.16
N THR A 121 -7.60 -3.20 16.20
CA THR A 121 -7.52 -4.15 17.33
C THR A 121 -6.71 -3.58 18.48
N SER A 122 -7.17 -3.83 19.72
CA SER A 122 -6.46 -3.45 20.94
C SER A 122 -5.11 -4.13 21.11
N HIS A 123 -4.91 -5.27 20.47
CA HIS A 123 -3.67 -6.06 20.49
C HIS A 123 -2.75 -5.87 19.27
N GLY A 124 -3.17 -5.11 18.26
CA GLY A 124 -2.36 -4.80 17.07
C GLY A 124 -2.10 -5.96 16.11
N HIS A 125 -2.74 -7.12 16.25
CA HIS A 125 -2.70 -8.20 15.27
C HIS A 125 -3.76 -8.04 14.19
N CYS A 126 -3.51 -8.63 13.01
CA CYS A 126 -4.38 -8.51 11.84
C CYS A 126 -5.63 -9.40 11.89
N GLY A 127 -5.86 -10.15 12.95
CA GLY A 127 -6.99 -11.06 13.09
C GLY A 127 -7.41 -11.28 14.53
N VAL A 128 -8.48 -12.03 14.71
CA VAL A 128 -9.05 -12.40 16.01
C VAL A 128 -8.06 -13.27 16.79
N VAL A 129 -7.84 -12.94 18.05
CA VAL A 129 -6.88 -13.61 18.93
C VAL A 129 -7.60 -14.53 19.91
N LYS A 130 -7.07 -15.74 20.11
CA LYS A 130 -7.45 -16.62 21.23
C LYS A 130 -6.19 -17.20 21.88
N GLY A 131 -5.88 -16.72 23.08
CA GLY A 131 -4.60 -16.97 23.72
C GLY A 131 -3.47 -16.30 22.94
N ASP A 132 -2.54 -17.08 22.40
CA ASP A 132 -1.42 -16.66 21.57
C ASP A 132 -1.61 -16.94 20.06
N LYS A 133 -2.82 -17.41 19.66
CA LYS A 133 -3.13 -17.82 18.29
C LYS A 133 -4.02 -16.82 17.58
N ILE A 134 -3.74 -16.60 16.32
CA ILE A 134 -4.62 -15.87 15.39
C ILE A 134 -5.58 -16.88 14.78
N LEU A 135 -6.89 -16.60 14.82
CA LEU A 135 -7.96 -17.47 14.32
C LEU A 135 -8.43 -16.99 12.94
N ILE A 136 -8.00 -17.67 11.89
CA ILE A 136 -8.32 -17.32 10.50
C ILE A 136 -9.84 -17.32 10.28
N ASP A 137 -10.53 -18.44 10.52
CA ASP A 137 -11.95 -18.59 10.25
C ASP A 137 -12.85 -17.60 11.01
N SER A 138 -12.38 -17.13 12.18
CA SER A 138 -13.09 -16.11 12.96
C SER A 138 -12.78 -14.69 12.45
N THR A 139 -11.68 -14.51 11.75
CA THR A 139 -11.24 -13.21 11.21
C THR A 139 -11.93 -12.90 9.89
N LEU A 140 -12.08 -13.88 8.99
CA LEU A 140 -12.66 -13.68 7.66
C LEU A 140 -14.00 -12.93 7.66
N PRO A 141 -14.99 -13.24 8.54
CA PRO A 141 -16.23 -12.48 8.56
C PRO A 141 -16.08 -11.00 8.93
N LEU A 142 -15.06 -10.64 9.72
CA LEU A 142 -14.79 -9.26 10.10
C LEU A 142 -14.14 -8.50 8.95
N LEU A 143 -13.20 -9.13 8.22
CA LEU A 143 -12.60 -8.57 7.00
C LEU A 143 -13.68 -8.34 5.93
N CYS A 144 -14.61 -9.28 5.74
CA CYS A 144 -15.74 -9.11 4.82
C CYS A 144 -16.61 -7.90 5.20
N LYS A 145 -16.96 -7.73 6.48
CA LYS A 145 -17.73 -6.57 6.94
C LYS A 145 -16.98 -5.26 6.67
N MET A 146 -15.67 -5.23 6.94
CA MET A 146 -14.83 -4.06 6.69
C MET A 146 -14.80 -3.73 5.18
N ALA A 147 -14.51 -4.71 4.33
CA ALA A 147 -14.46 -4.53 2.88
C ALA A 147 -15.78 -3.97 2.32
N VAL A 148 -16.92 -4.55 2.72
CA VAL A 148 -18.25 -4.09 2.31
C VAL A 148 -18.55 -2.68 2.81
N SER A 149 -18.19 -2.36 4.06
CA SER A 149 -18.39 -1.02 4.64
C SER A 149 -17.58 0.04 3.90
N LEU A 150 -16.31 -0.23 3.59
CA LEU A 150 -15.43 0.67 2.86
C LEU A 150 -15.89 0.89 1.41
N ALA A 151 -16.30 -0.18 0.71
CA ALA A 151 -16.83 -0.10 -0.64
C ALA A 151 -18.15 0.71 -0.67
N LYS A 152 -19.07 0.52 0.30
CA LYS A 152 -20.28 1.32 0.45
C LYS A 152 -20.01 2.78 0.78
N ALA A 153 -18.89 3.07 1.43
CA ALA A 153 -18.46 4.45 1.67
C ALA A 153 -17.93 5.14 0.40
N GLY A 154 -17.62 4.40 -0.66
CA GLY A 154 -17.15 4.93 -1.95
C GLY A 154 -15.71 4.60 -2.29
N ALA A 155 -15.07 3.64 -1.63
CA ALA A 155 -13.75 3.14 -2.06
C ALA A 155 -13.86 2.53 -3.46
N ASP A 156 -12.91 2.87 -4.34
CA ASP A 156 -12.86 2.37 -5.72
C ASP A 156 -12.19 0.98 -5.79
N ILE A 157 -11.30 0.67 -4.85
CA ILE A 157 -10.53 -0.59 -4.80
C ILE A 157 -10.44 -1.06 -3.34
N ILE A 158 -10.67 -2.35 -3.12
CA ILE A 158 -10.48 -3.00 -1.81
C ILE A 158 -9.12 -3.71 -1.80
N ALA A 159 -8.29 -3.45 -0.78
CA ALA A 159 -6.93 -3.95 -0.72
C ALA A 159 -6.65 -4.74 0.57
N PRO A 160 -6.98 -6.06 0.63
CA PRO A 160 -6.75 -6.88 1.80
C PRO A 160 -5.25 -7.07 2.07
N SER A 161 -4.82 -6.66 3.27
CA SER A 161 -3.41 -6.68 3.70
C SER A 161 -3.12 -7.54 4.92
N ASP A 162 -4.11 -8.28 5.38
CA ASP A 162 -4.09 -9.08 6.61
C ASP A 162 -3.31 -10.39 6.48
N MET A 163 -3.21 -10.99 5.29
CA MET A 163 -2.58 -12.28 4.98
C MET A 163 -3.27 -13.51 5.59
N MET A 164 -4.59 -13.47 5.79
CA MET A 164 -5.35 -14.64 6.21
C MET A 164 -5.71 -15.53 5.00
N ASP A 165 -5.51 -16.84 5.11
CA ASP A 165 -5.84 -17.78 4.02
C ASP A 165 -7.33 -17.71 3.66
N GLY A 166 -7.65 -17.70 2.36
CA GLY A 166 -9.03 -17.65 1.87
C GLY A 166 -9.72 -16.29 1.95
N ARG A 167 -8.98 -15.22 2.32
CA ARG A 167 -9.56 -13.88 2.52
C ARG A 167 -10.07 -13.24 1.23
N VAL A 168 -9.40 -13.48 0.11
CA VAL A 168 -9.80 -12.89 -1.17
C VAL A 168 -11.13 -13.48 -1.63
N ALA A 169 -11.27 -14.80 -1.59
CA ALA A 169 -12.53 -15.48 -1.92
C ALA A 169 -13.68 -15.04 -1.02
N ALA A 170 -13.43 -14.92 0.30
CA ALA A 170 -14.44 -14.48 1.25
C ALA A 170 -14.88 -13.03 0.99
N ILE A 171 -13.94 -12.11 0.76
CA ILE A 171 -14.20 -10.70 0.46
C ILE A 171 -14.93 -10.58 -0.88
N ARG A 172 -14.50 -11.27 -1.95
CA ARG A 172 -15.16 -11.25 -3.26
C ARG A 172 -16.61 -11.70 -3.14
N THR A 173 -16.86 -12.84 -2.47
CA THR A 173 -18.22 -13.31 -2.21
C THR A 173 -19.06 -12.28 -1.46
N ALA A 174 -18.50 -11.67 -0.40
CA ALA A 174 -19.24 -10.69 0.40
C ALA A 174 -19.55 -9.41 -0.40
N LEU A 175 -18.64 -8.94 -1.26
CA LEU A 175 -18.89 -7.81 -2.13
C LEU A 175 -20.00 -8.13 -3.14
N ASP A 176 -19.97 -9.30 -3.77
CA ASP A 176 -20.97 -9.73 -4.76
C ASP A 176 -22.36 -9.86 -4.15
N GLU A 177 -22.47 -10.48 -2.96
CA GLU A 177 -23.72 -10.62 -2.20
C GLU A 177 -24.32 -9.25 -1.80
N ASN A 178 -23.49 -8.21 -1.71
CA ASN A 178 -23.93 -6.84 -1.41
C ASN A 178 -24.11 -5.97 -2.67
N ALA A 179 -24.16 -6.55 -3.87
CA ALA A 179 -24.29 -5.87 -5.17
C ALA A 179 -23.13 -4.88 -5.46
N LEU A 180 -21.93 -5.20 -4.97
CA LEU A 180 -20.68 -4.45 -5.19
C LEU A 180 -19.77 -5.20 -6.16
N THR A 181 -20.34 -5.80 -7.22
CA THR A 181 -19.67 -6.66 -8.19
C THR A 181 -18.58 -5.96 -9.00
N ASP A 182 -18.70 -4.63 -9.14
CA ASP A 182 -17.76 -3.81 -9.94
C ASP A 182 -16.55 -3.29 -9.12
N ILE A 183 -16.47 -3.61 -7.82
CA ILE A 183 -15.35 -3.19 -6.97
C ILE A 183 -14.20 -4.19 -7.12
N PRO A 184 -13.05 -3.79 -7.69
CA PRO A 184 -11.90 -4.67 -7.82
C PRO A 184 -11.19 -4.89 -6.48
N ILE A 185 -10.49 -6.04 -6.40
CA ILE A 185 -9.65 -6.42 -5.26
C ILE A 185 -8.18 -6.34 -5.67
N MET A 186 -7.39 -5.51 -4.96
CA MET A 186 -5.93 -5.47 -5.02
C MET A 186 -5.37 -6.19 -3.81
N SER A 187 -5.06 -7.48 -3.94
CA SER A 187 -4.58 -8.26 -2.81
C SER A 187 -3.10 -8.04 -2.52
N TYR A 188 -2.74 -7.93 -1.25
CA TYR A 188 -1.35 -8.02 -0.78
C TYR A 188 -0.89 -9.49 -0.81
N SER A 189 -0.80 -10.06 -1.98
CA SER A 189 -0.62 -11.51 -2.20
C SER A 189 0.72 -12.03 -1.71
N ALA A 190 1.81 -11.26 -1.89
CA ALA A 190 3.13 -11.62 -1.40
C ALA A 190 3.62 -10.59 -0.38
N LYS A 191 3.11 -10.67 0.85
CA LYS A 191 3.51 -9.80 1.96
C LYS A 191 4.39 -10.54 2.95
N PHE A 192 5.64 -10.13 3.02
CA PHE A 192 6.67 -10.76 3.88
C PHE A 192 6.69 -10.17 5.29
N ALA A 193 7.03 -10.99 6.30
CA ALA A 193 7.29 -10.55 7.66
C ALA A 193 8.62 -9.76 7.71
N SER A 194 8.54 -8.46 7.48
CA SER A 194 9.69 -7.62 7.22
C SER A 194 10.02 -6.66 8.36
N GLY A 195 11.31 -6.43 8.60
CA GLY A 195 11.84 -5.38 9.46
C GLY A 195 11.59 -3.96 8.93
N TYR A 196 11.31 -3.83 7.63
CA TYR A 196 11.03 -2.54 6.99
C TYR A 196 9.67 -1.91 7.35
N TYR A 197 8.86 -2.57 8.19
CA TYR A 197 7.53 -2.04 8.59
C TYR A 197 7.54 -1.22 9.86
N SER A 198 8.69 -1.08 10.55
CA SER A 198 8.73 -0.38 11.85
C SER A 198 8.15 1.05 11.77
N PRO A 199 8.54 1.92 10.82
CA PRO A 199 7.96 3.25 10.74
C PRO A 199 6.45 3.28 10.43
N PHE A 200 5.94 2.30 9.67
CA PHE A 200 4.50 2.17 9.44
C PHE A 200 3.75 1.86 10.73
N ARG A 201 4.32 1.02 11.61
CA ARG A 201 3.68 0.68 12.88
C ARG A 201 3.51 1.89 13.77
N ASP A 202 4.47 2.83 13.71
CA ASP A 202 4.38 4.11 14.40
C ASP A 202 3.28 4.98 13.78
N ALA A 203 3.27 5.08 12.43
CA ALA A 203 2.32 5.91 11.69
C ALA A 203 0.87 5.44 11.82
N ALA A 204 0.61 4.13 11.84
CA ALA A 204 -0.71 3.52 11.93
C ALA A 204 -1.10 3.09 13.34
N GLU A 205 -0.22 3.33 14.34
CA GLU A 205 -0.42 2.92 15.73
C GLU A 205 -0.84 1.45 15.87
N SER A 206 -0.18 0.56 15.08
CA SER A 206 -0.56 -0.84 14.89
C SER A 206 0.52 -1.84 15.30
N ALA A 207 1.39 -1.46 16.24
CA ALA A 207 2.40 -2.38 16.77
C ALA A 207 1.73 -3.53 17.55
N PRO A 208 2.11 -4.80 17.30
CA PRO A 208 1.56 -5.92 18.06
C PRO A 208 1.99 -5.86 19.52
N CYS A 209 1.04 -6.04 20.45
CA CYS A 209 1.29 -6.02 21.89
C CYS A 209 2.02 -7.27 22.39
N PHE A 210 2.01 -8.35 21.63
CA PHE A 210 2.69 -9.61 21.94
C PHE A 210 3.15 -10.31 20.67
N GLY A 211 4.13 -11.22 20.80
CA GLY A 211 4.60 -12.06 19.69
C GLY A 211 5.12 -11.27 18.47
N ASP A 212 4.88 -11.82 17.30
CA ASP A 212 5.19 -11.21 16.02
C ASP A 212 4.12 -11.58 14.96
N ARG A 213 4.32 -11.21 13.70
CA ARG A 213 3.37 -11.50 12.62
C ARG A 213 3.81 -12.66 11.70
N LYS A 214 4.85 -13.43 12.07
CA LYS A 214 5.43 -14.48 11.23
C LYS A 214 4.53 -15.71 11.07
N SER A 215 3.49 -15.84 11.91
CA SER A 215 2.53 -16.94 11.79
C SER A 215 1.53 -16.76 10.64
N TYR A 216 1.46 -15.55 10.05
CA TYR A 216 0.56 -15.26 8.93
C TYR A 216 1.19 -14.36 7.84
N GLN A 217 2.29 -13.67 8.09
CA GLN A 217 3.09 -13.03 7.04
C GLN A 217 4.22 -13.96 6.62
N MET A 218 4.54 -13.94 5.34
CA MET A 218 5.50 -14.88 4.73
C MET A 218 6.91 -14.72 5.28
N ASP A 219 7.63 -15.84 5.36
CA ASP A 219 9.05 -15.84 5.73
C ASP A 219 9.88 -15.20 4.60
N PRO A 220 10.74 -14.20 4.89
CA PRO A 220 11.65 -13.61 3.91
C PRO A 220 12.54 -14.61 3.15
N CYS A 221 12.75 -15.79 3.70
CA CYS A 221 13.55 -16.86 3.09
C CYS A 221 12.81 -17.64 1.99
N ASN A 222 11.48 -17.48 1.84
CA ASN A 222 10.62 -18.38 1.06
C ASN A 222 10.10 -17.77 -0.24
N GLY A 223 10.96 -17.55 -1.24
CA GLY A 223 10.53 -16.98 -2.52
C GLY A 223 9.54 -17.84 -3.34
N ARG A 224 9.61 -19.18 -3.22
CA ARG A 224 8.67 -20.08 -3.94
C ARG A 224 7.25 -20.09 -3.36
N GLU A 225 7.12 -19.82 -2.07
CA GLU A 225 5.85 -19.65 -1.38
C GLU A 225 5.09 -18.45 -1.95
N ALA A 226 5.79 -17.33 -2.17
CA ALA A 226 5.22 -16.11 -2.71
C ALA A 226 4.45 -16.31 -4.02
N LEU A 227 4.98 -17.13 -4.93
CA LEU A 227 4.31 -17.39 -6.20
C LEU A 227 3.05 -18.26 -6.06
N ARG A 228 2.99 -19.12 -5.03
CA ARG A 228 1.77 -19.89 -4.70
C ARG A 228 0.71 -19.01 -4.06
N GLU A 229 1.10 -18.15 -3.12
CA GLU A 229 0.20 -17.16 -2.51
C GLU A 229 -0.42 -16.23 -3.57
N ILE A 230 0.39 -15.79 -4.55
CA ILE A 230 -0.12 -15.00 -5.67
C ILE A 230 -1.10 -15.82 -6.52
N GLU A 231 -0.79 -17.08 -6.81
CA GLU A 231 -1.64 -17.97 -7.60
C GLU A 231 -2.99 -18.24 -6.91
N ASP A 232 -2.94 -18.53 -5.62
CA ASP A 232 -4.14 -18.77 -4.80
C ASP A 232 -5.02 -17.50 -4.74
N ASP A 233 -4.45 -16.31 -4.51
CA ASP A 233 -5.23 -15.06 -4.51
C ASP A 233 -5.86 -14.75 -5.88
N ILE A 234 -5.19 -15.09 -7.00
CA ILE A 234 -5.75 -14.97 -8.35
C ILE A 234 -6.92 -15.94 -8.54
N GLU A 235 -6.79 -17.19 -8.12
CA GLU A 235 -7.86 -18.20 -8.19
C GLU A 235 -9.05 -17.83 -7.30
N GLU A 236 -8.81 -17.15 -6.18
CA GLU A 236 -9.80 -16.60 -5.26
C GLU A 236 -10.53 -15.36 -5.79
N GLY A 237 -10.06 -14.75 -6.89
CA GLY A 237 -10.71 -13.63 -7.55
C GLY A 237 -10.07 -12.26 -7.31
N ALA A 238 -8.77 -12.19 -7.03
CA ALA A 238 -8.04 -10.94 -7.06
C ALA A 238 -7.91 -10.39 -8.48
N ASP A 239 -8.21 -9.11 -8.68
CA ASP A 239 -8.05 -8.42 -9.97
C ASP A 239 -6.64 -7.86 -10.15
N MET A 240 -5.97 -7.58 -9.05
CA MET A 240 -4.59 -7.10 -8.97
C MET A 240 -3.88 -7.77 -7.81
N VAL A 241 -2.59 -8.04 -7.96
CA VAL A 241 -1.74 -8.66 -6.94
C VAL A 241 -0.60 -7.75 -6.54
N MET A 242 -0.13 -7.86 -5.30
CA MET A 242 0.89 -6.96 -4.77
C MET A 242 2.03 -7.71 -4.10
N VAL A 243 3.27 -7.25 -4.34
CA VAL A 243 4.48 -7.65 -3.62
C VAL A 243 4.85 -6.57 -2.60
N LYS A 244 5.02 -6.94 -1.33
CA LYS A 244 5.36 -6.05 -0.22
C LYS A 244 6.34 -6.72 0.75
N PRO A 245 7.50 -6.09 1.04
CA PRO A 245 8.08 -4.86 0.47
C PRO A 245 8.52 -4.98 -0.99
N ALA A 246 8.97 -3.86 -1.60
CA ALA A 246 9.37 -3.85 -3.00
C ALA A 246 10.87 -4.10 -3.22
N LEU A 247 11.77 -3.25 -2.67
CA LEU A 247 13.18 -3.21 -3.06
C LEU A 247 13.96 -4.49 -2.76
N CYS A 248 13.71 -5.13 -1.62
CA CYS A 248 14.37 -6.39 -1.26
C CYS A 248 13.75 -7.62 -1.92
N TYR A 249 12.67 -7.46 -2.69
CA TYR A 249 11.88 -8.54 -3.29
C TYR A 249 11.63 -8.31 -4.79
N LEU A 250 12.56 -7.61 -5.48
CA LEU A 250 12.49 -7.40 -6.93
C LEU A 250 12.58 -8.71 -7.72
N ASP A 251 13.21 -9.73 -7.18
CA ASP A 251 13.25 -11.08 -7.71
C ASP A 251 11.86 -11.74 -7.72
N ILE A 252 11.09 -11.58 -6.64
CA ILE A 252 9.71 -12.06 -6.55
C ILE A 252 8.81 -11.30 -7.51
N LEU A 253 8.96 -9.96 -7.54
CA LEU A 253 8.21 -9.11 -8.46
C LEU A 253 8.48 -9.50 -9.93
N ARG A 254 9.74 -9.76 -10.28
CA ARG A 254 10.13 -10.23 -11.61
C ARG A 254 9.55 -11.60 -11.92
N ALA A 255 9.64 -12.55 -10.99
CA ALA A 255 9.11 -13.90 -11.15
C ALA A 255 7.58 -13.90 -11.30
N ALA A 256 6.88 -13.04 -10.55
CA ALA A 256 5.44 -12.84 -10.69
C ALA A 256 5.08 -12.28 -12.08
N ARG A 257 5.79 -11.23 -12.55
CA ARG A 257 5.58 -10.65 -13.88
C ARG A 257 5.83 -11.65 -15.02
N ASP A 258 6.80 -12.53 -14.89
CA ASP A 258 7.10 -13.54 -15.90
C ASP A 258 6.03 -14.65 -15.97
N ARG A 259 5.20 -14.80 -14.91
CA ARG A 259 4.22 -15.87 -14.77
C ARG A 259 2.78 -15.41 -14.96
N TYR A 260 2.45 -14.19 -14.58
CA TYR A 260 1.07 -13.69 -14.52
C TYR A 260 0.89 -12.41 -15.32
N ASP A 261 -0.22 -12.31 -16.05
CA ASP A 261 -0.56 -11.17 -16.92
C ASP A 261 -1.46 -10.12 -16.22
N LEU A 262 -1.82 -10.33 -14.93
CA LEU A 262 -2.57 -9.35 -14.15
C LEU A 262 -1.74 -8.10 -13.86
N PRO A 263 -2.39 -6.96 -13.55
CA PRO A 263 -1.69 -5.81 -13.00
C PRO A 263 -1.00 -6.15 -11.68
N ILE A 264 0.30 -5.81 -11.57
CA ILE A 264 1.10 -6.08 -10.39
C ILE A 264 1.43 -4.77 -9.70
N ALA A 265 1.04 -4.66 -8.44
CA ALA A 265 1.44 -3.58 -7.55
C ALA A 265 2.71 -3.96 -6.78
N ALA A 266 3.51 -2.96 -6.44
CA ALA A 266 4.64 -3.10 -5.53
C ALA A 266 4.63 -1.99 -4.49
N TYR A 267 4.82 -2.34 -3.22
CA TYR A 267 4.81 -1.36 -2.15
C TYR A 267 6.25 -1.01 -1.72
N ASN A 268 6.69 0.20 -2.09
CA ASN A 268 7.90 0.82 -1.55
C ASN A 268 7.58 1.34 -0.14
N VAL A 269 7.91 0.52 0.86
CA VAL A 269 7.39 0.63 2.23
C VAL A 269 8.10 1.69 3.08
N SER A 270 7.54 1.94 4.26
CA SER A 270 7.96 2.97 5.20
C SER A 270 9.44 2.91 5.58
N GLY A 271 10.00 1.73 5.83
CA GLY A 271 11.42 1.58 6.14
C GLY A 271 12.33 1.87 4.95
N GLU A 272 11.92 1.48 3.74
CA GLU A 272 12.66 1.81 2.51
C GLU A 272 12.64 3.33 2.28
N PHE A 273 11.50 3.99 2.51
CA PHE A 273 11.35 5.45 2.47
C PHE A 273 12.23 6.14 3.50
N SER A 274 12.12 5.75 4.78
CA SER A 274 12.83 6.40 5.89
C SER A 274 14.35 6.26 5.79
N MET A 275 14.85 5.13 5.28
CA MET A 275 16.29 4.93 5.02
C MET A 275 16.83 5.93 4.00
N VAL A 276 16.09 6.21 2.92
CA VAL A 276 16.49 7.19 1.92
C VAL A 276 16.46 8.60 2.51
N LYS A 277 15.37 8.98 3.20
CA LYS A 277 15.25 10.29 3.87
C LYS A 277 16.38 10.53 4.88
N ALA A 278 16.68 9.55 5.74
CA ALA A 278 17.75 9.66 6.74
C ALA A 278 19.15 9.83 6.10
N ALA A 279 19.47 9.04 5.07
CA ALA A 279 20.75 9.15 4.39
C ALA A 279 20.89 10.47 3.61
N ALA A 280 19.79 10.96 3.02
CA ALA A 280 19.75 12.23 2.32
C ALA A 280 19.93 13.43 3.28
N GLN A 281 19.28 13.42 4.45
CA GLN A 281 19.45 14.44 5.49
C GLN A 281 20.89 14.55 5.98
N LEU A 282 21.62 13.45 6.01
CA LEU A 282 23.04 13.40 6.36
C LEU A 282 23.97 13.78 5.18
N GLY A 283 23.43 14.07 4.00
CA GLY A 283 24.20 14.43 2.81
C GLY A 283 24.99 13.27 2.20
N TRP A 284 24.68 12.02 2.55
CA TRP A 284 25.40 10.84 2.04
C TRP A 284 24.93 10.41 0.65
N ILE A 285 23.70 10.74 0.30
CA ILE A 285 23.09 10.42 -1.00
C ILE A 285 22.30 11.62 -1.54
N ASP A 286 22.16 11.66 -2.87
CA ASP A 286 21.23 12.57 -3.57
C ASP A 286 19.84 11.94 -3.57
N GLU A 287 18.90 12.53 -2.84
CA GLU A 287 17.56 12.00 -2.63
C GLU A 287 16.82 11.80 -3.97
N LYS A 288 16.76 12.85 -4.82
CA LYS A 288 16.06 12.77 -6.11
C LYS A 288 16.58 11.61 -6.96
N ARG A 289 17.89 11.48 -7.05
CA ARG A 289 18.53 10.43 -7.87
C ARG A 289 18.22 9.03 -7.34
N ILE A 290 18.36 8.82 -6.04
CA ILE A 290 18.13 7.49 -5.42
C ILE A 290 16.66 7.11 -5.49
N VAL A 291 15.74 8.03 -5.22
CA VAL A 291 14.30 7.75 -5.31
C VAL A 291 13.91 7.38 -6.72
N LEU A 292 14.29 8.17 -7.73
CA LEU A 292 13.97 7.86 -9.13
C LEU A 292 14.63 6.55 -9.60
N GLU A 293 15.84 6.23 -9.12
CA GLU A 293 16.50 4.95 -9.43
C GLU A 293 15.78 3.77 -8.80
N ASN A 294 15.37 3.87 -7.53
CA ASN A 294 14.61 2.83 -6.82
C ASN A 294 13.25 2.57 -7.49
N LEU A 295 12.48 3.64 -7.78
CA LEU A 295 11.18 3.51 -8.44
C LEU A 295 11.32 2.93 -9.87
N THR A 296 12.38 3.33 -10.60
CA THR A 296 12.70 2.73 -11.89
C THR A 296 13.06 1.25 -11.77
N ALA A 297 13.79 0.85 -10.73
CA ALA A 297 14.12 -0.55 -10.49
C ALA A 297 12.87 -1.39 -10.21
N ILE A 298 11.94 -0.87 -9.41
CA ILE A 298 10.64 -1.50 -9.13
C ILE A 298 9.83 -1.64 -10.43
N LYS A 299 9.70 -0.57 -11.22
CA LYS A 299 9.01 -0.59 -12.51
C LYS A 299 9.65 -1.58 -13.49
N ARG A 300 10.97 -1.58 -13.59
CA ARG A 300 11.74 -2.49 -14.46
C ARG A 300 11.60 -3.96 -14.05
N ALA A 301 11.45 -4.23 -12.76
CA ALA A 301 11.19 -5.58 -12.25
C ALA A 301 9.81 -6.10 -12.65
N GLY A 302 8.84 -5.21 -12.96
CA GLY A 302 7.54 -5.62 -13.50
C GLY A 302 6.31 -5.00 -12.84
N ALA A 303 6.49 -4.04 -11.91
CA ALA A 303 5.35 -3.35 -11.32
C ALA A 303 4.63 -2.47 -12.35
N ASP A 304 3.30 -2.56 -12.41
CA ASP A 304 2.44 -1.62 -13.12
C ASP A 304 2.09 -0.44 -12.21
N ILE A 305 1.87 -0.72 -10.93
CA ILE A 305 1.43 0.21 -9.89
C ILE A 305 2.49 0.25 -8.78
N ILE A 306 2.88 1.43 -8.34
CA ILE A 306 3.86 1.61 -7.26
C ILE A 306 3.25 2.42 -6.14
N ILE A 307 3.04 1.78 -5.00
CA ILE A 307 2.62 2.45 -3.78
C ILE A 307 3.88 2.98 -3.08
N THR A 308 3.98 4.28 -2.86
CA THR A 308 5.17 4.89 -2.26
C THR A 308 4.88 6.21 -1.58
N TYR A 309 5.51 6.46 -0.44
CA TYR A 309 5.50 7.76 0.24
C TYR A 309 6.30 8.84 -0.52
N HIS A 310 7.13 8.45 -1.50
CA HIS A 310 7.82 9.37 -2.41
C HIS A 310 6.95 9.83 -3.59
N ALA A 311 5.68 9.43 -3.70
CA ALA A 311 4.86 9.63 -4.90
C ALA A 311 4.78 11.10 -5.32
N LEU A 312 4.56 12.02 -4.38
CA LEU A 312 4.41 13.44 -4.66
C LEU A 312 5.75 14.08 -5.10
N ASP A 313 6.83 13.77 -4.39
CA ASP A 313 8.18 14.23 -4.75
C ASP A 313 8.59 13.68 -6.14
N ALA A 314 8.38 12.39 -6.37
CA ALA A 314 8.71 11.73 -7.64
C ALA A 314 7.89 12.29 -8.81
N ALA A 315 6.58 12.50 -8.62
CA ALA A 315 5.72 13.10 -9.65
C ALA A 315 6.18 14.51 -10.03
N LYS A 316 6.54 15.33 -9.04
CA LYS A 316 7.11 16.66 -9.24
C LYS A 316 8.41 16.59 -10.05
N TRP A 317 9.36 15.74 -9.63
CA TRP A 317 10.65 15.62 -10.31
C TRP A 317 10.53 15.10 -11.76
N ILE A 318 9.62 14.16 -12.01
CA ILE A 318 9.34 13.65 -13.36
C ILE A 318 8.79 14.78 -14.26
N LYS A 319 7.98 15.69 -13.70
CA LYS A 319 7.41 16.83 -14.42
C LYS A 319 8.48 17.91 -14.75
N GLU A 320 9.43 18.11 -13.84
CA GLU A 320 10.55 19.05 -14.02
C GLU A 320 11.57 18.55 -15.07
N ASP A 321 11.77 17.24 -15.20
CA ASP A 321 12.78 16.64 -16.09
C ASP A 321 12.24 16.41 -17.54
N LYS A 322 10.99 16.77 -17.83
CA LYS A 322 10.37 16.76 -19.18
C LYS A 322 10.68 18.02 -19.94
#